data_7d78a25a2a09e869caef7ef6438156c3
#
_entry.id   7d78a25a2a09e869caef7ef6438156c3
#
_cell.length_a   1.000
_cell.length_b   1.000
_cell.length_c   1.000
_cell.angle_alpha   90.00
_cell.angle_beta   90.00
_cell.angle_gamma   90.00
#
_symmetry.space_group_name_H-M   'P 1'
#
loop_
_entity.id
_entity.type
_entity.pdbx_description
1 polymer ?
#
loop_
_entity_poly.entity_id
_entity_poly.type
_entity_poly.pdbx_seq_one_letter_code
_entity_poly.pdbx_strand_id
1 'polypeptide(L)'
;MDIIKMSNKHIDECVDLFIDVFTKAPWYDTYSSRKQVVSFFQNYMANNYFVGYVLKEEASIIALSIGMKKPWINGMEYYIDQFCVKSDLQGKGIGSHFLKLIEYEIQAEKMNAIILNTESGFPSENFYLKNGFQLVGGLITLIK
;
A
#
# COMPACT_ATOMS: atom_id res chain seq x y z
N MET A 1 0.11 12.20 -13.61
CA MET A 1 0.09 11.51 -12.28
C MET A 1 1.47 11.56 -11.68
N ASP A 2 1.56 12.05 -10.46
CA ASP A 2 2.84 12.23 -9.78
C ASP A 2 2.91 11.36 -8.54
N ILE A 3 4.00 10.60 -8.41
CA ILE A 3 4.29 9.86 -7.18
C ILE A 3 5.04 10.78 -6.21
N ILE A 4 4.60 10.80 -4.96
CA ILE A 4 5.16 11.64 -3.90
C ILE A 4 5.36 10.80 -2.65
N LYS A 5 6.46 11.01 -1.94
CA LYS A 5 6.64 10.40 -0.62
C LYS A 5 5.57 10.89 0.34
N MET A 6 4.94 9.96 1.03
CA MET A 6 3.91 10.28 2.01
C MET A 6 4.51 10.96 3.23
N SER A 7 3.88 12.03 3.66
CA SER A 7 4.22 12.78 4.87
C SER A 7 2.96 13.09 5.67
N ASN A 8 3.13 13.67 6.86
CA ASN A 8 2.02 13.98 7.76
C ASN A 8 0.93 14.84 7.12
N LYS A 9 1.29 15.72 6.18
CA LYS A 9 0.31 16.57 5.48
C LYS A 9 -0.66 15.80 4.60
N HIS A 10 -0.37 14.53 4.29
CA HIS A 10 -1.23 13.68 3.46
C HIS A 10 -2.19 12.81 4.27
N ILE A 11 -2.08 12.79 5.61
CA ILE A 11 -2.81 11.82 6.44
C ILE A 11 -4.33 11.95 6.25
N ASP A 12 -4.88 13.16 6.31
CA ASP A 12 -6.33 13.33 6.23
C ASP A 12 -6.90 12.79 4.92
N GLU A 13 -6.29 13.14 3.81
CA GLU A 13 -6.75 12.67 2.50
C GLU A 13 -6.54 11.17 2.32
N CYS A 14 -5.43 10.62 2.83
CA CYS A 14 -5.15 9.19 2.79
C CYS A 14 -6.11 8.40 3.66
N VAL A 15 -6.49 8.90 4.83
CA VAL A 15 -7.48 8.27 5.69
C VAL A 15 -8.84 8.17 5.00
N ASP A 16 -9.27 9.26 4.36
CA ASP A 16 -10.53 9.26 3.62
C ASP A 16 -10.50 8.26 2.46
N LEU A 17 -9.41 8.20 1.71
CA LEU A 17 -9.23 7.23 0.64
C LEU A 17 -9.24 5.79 1.16
N PHE A 18 -8.52 5.53 2.23
CA PHE A 18 -8.46 4.22 2.87
C PHE A 18 -9.84 3.74 3.31
N ILE A 19 -10.59 4.58 3.98
CA ILE A 19 -11.95 4.25 4.43
C ILE A 19 -12.86 4.00 3.22
N ASP A 20 -12.80 4.84 2.19
CA ASP A 20 -13.59 4.66 0.98
C ASP A 20 -13.36 3.30 0.34
N VAL A 21 -12.12 2.87 0.22
CA VAL A 21 -11.78 1.61 -0.46
C VAL A 21 -12.13 0.39 0.38
N PHE A 22 -11.67 0.36 1.62
CA PHE A 22 -11.72 -0.87 2.41
C PHE A 22 -13.05 -1.14 3.10
N THR A 23 -13.94 -0.16 3.15
CA THR A 23 -15.32 -0.39 3.63
C THR A 23 -16.24 -0.94 2.54
N LYS A 24 -15.78 -0.96 1.29
CA LYS A 24 -16.51 -1.49 0.13
C LYS A 24 -16.09 -2.91 -0.21
N ALA A 25 -16.81 -3.53 -1.15
CA ALA A 25 -16.46 -4.84 -1.67
C ALA A 25 -15.03 -4.85 -2.26
N PRO A 26 -14.28 -5.93 -2.16
CA PRO A 26 -14.60 -7.19 -1.50
C PRO A 26 -14.23 -7.21 0.00
N TRP A 27 -13.68 -6.12 0.52
CA TRP A 27 -13.10 -6.08 1.87
C TRP A 27 -14.15 -5.99 2.97
N TYR A 28 -15.12 -5.08 2.82
CA TYR A 28 -16.19 -4.82 3.80
C TYR A 28 -15.67 -4.63 5.23
N ASP A 29 -14.50 -4.01 5.37
CA ASP A 29 -13.95 -3.70 6.69
C ASP A 29 -14.83 -2.67 7.41
N THR A 30 -14.84 -2.75 8.73
CA THR A 30 -15.54 -1.79 9.58
C THR A 30 -14.57 -1.20 10.59
N TYR A 31 -14.71 0.10 10.84
CA TYR A 31 -13.89 0.82 11.80
C TYR A 31 -14.79 1.48 12.83
N SER A 32 -14.33 1.54 14.10
CA SER A 32 -15.11 2.14 15.16
C SER A 32 -15.28 3.65 14.99
N SER A 33 -14.31 4.30 14.35
CA SER A 33 -14.33 5.73 14.06
C SER A 33 -13.26 6.10 13.03
N ARG A 34 -13.38 7.29 12.44
CA ARG A 34 -12.32 7.83 11.60
C ARG A 34 -11.01 8.02 12.39
N LYS A 35 -11.12 8.38 13.68
CA LYS A 35 -9.96 8.54 14.55
C LYS A 35 -9.16 7.25 14.72
N GLN A 36 -9.80 6.10 14.71
CA GLN A 36 -9.12 4.80 14.74
C GLN A 36 -8.20 4.65 13.53
N VAL A 37 -8.66 5.02 12.36
CA VAL A 37 -7.87 4.94 11.12
C VAL A 37 -6.75 5.97 11.13
N VAL A 38 -7.02 7.20 11.58
CA VAL A 38 -5.97 8.23 11.74
C VAL A 38 -4.87 7.73 12.66
N SER A 39 -5.22 7.11 13.79
CA SER A 39 -4.25 6.55 14.73
C SER A 39 -3.41 5.43 14.09
N PHE A 40 -4.02 4.58 13.27
CA PHE A 40 -3.30 3.56 12.52
C PHE A 40 -2.22 4.18 11.63
N PHE A 41 -2.59 5.21 10.85
CA PHE A 41 -1.63 5.90 9.99
C PHE A 41 -0.51 6.57 10.80
N GLN A 42 -0.86 7.27 11.88
CA GLN A 42 0.12 7.94 12.73
C GLN A 42 1.11 6.96 13.36
N ASN A 43 0.60 5.83 13.89
CA ASN A 43 1.44 4.79 14.47
C ASN A 43 2.38 4.18 13.44
N TYR A 44 1.87 3.96 12.22
CA TYR A 44 2.68 3.39 11.15
C TYR A 44 3.79 4.37 10.72
N MET A 45 3.43 5.63 10.57
CA MET A 45 4.37 6.69 10.14
C MET A 45 5.40 7.05 11.21
N ALA A 46 5.13 6.76 12.49
CA ALA A 46 6.10 6.94 13.58
C ALA A 46 7.22 5.88 13.57
N ASN A 47 7.09 4.84 12.75
CA ASN A 47 8.10 3.81 12.61
C ASN A 47 9.34 4.38 11.92
N ASN A 48 10.53 4.11 12.45
CA ASN A 48 11.79 4.61 11.87
C ASN A 48 12.02 4.15 10.43
N TYR A 49 11.46 3.00 10.06
CA TYR A 49 11.59 2.42 8.72
C TYR A 49 10.37 2.64 7.85
N PHE A 50 9.51 3.57 8.23
CA PHE A 50 8.32 3.88 7.43
C PHE A 50 8.71 4.26 6.00
N VAL A 51 7.99 3.67 5.04
CA VAL A 51 8.04 4.03 3.62
C VAL A 51 6.61 4.11 3.14
N GLY A 52 6.24 5.23 2.56
CA GLY A 52 4.91 5.40 2.00
C GLY A 52 4.95 6.32 0.79
N TYR A 53 4.05 6.07 -0.13
CA TYR A 53 3.90 6.86 -1.35
C TYR A 53 2.43 7.15 -1.59
N VAL A 54 2.17 8.31 -2.15
CA VAL A 54 0.85 8.67 -2.68
C VAL A 54 1.00 8.95 -4.17
N LEU A 55 -0.06 8.62 -4.92
CA LEU A 55 -0.17 8.99 -6.32
C LEU A 55 -1.16 10.12 -6.43
N LYS A 56 -0.73 11.26 -6.98
CA LYS A 56 -1.59 12.43 -7.17
C LYS A 56 -1.93 12.62 -8.63
N GLU A 57 -3.17 12.96 -8.87
CA GLU A 57 -3.63 13.48 -10.15
C GLU A 57 -4.21 14.87 -9.89
N GLU A 58 -3.59 15.89 -10.49
CA GLU A 58 -3.87 17.29 -10.15
C GLU A 58 -3.67 17.52 -8.64
N ALA A 59 -4.71 17.95 -7.93
CA ALA A 59 -4.63 18.23 -6.49
C ALA A 59 -5.10 17.07 -5.62
N SER A 60 -5.51 15.93 -6.21
CA SER A 60 -6.15 14.83 -5.47
C SER A 60 -5.23 13.62 -5.35
N ILE A 61 -5.21 12.99 -4.17
CA ILE A 61 -4.59 11.69 -3.97
C ILE A 61 -5.56 10.61 -4.49
N ILE A 62 -5.10 9.81 -5.45
CA ILE A 62 -5.92 8.77 -6.08
C ILE A 62 -5.47 7.36 -5.73
N ALA A 63 -4.29 7.21 -5.13
CA ALA A 63 -3.79 5.92 -4.65
C ALA A 63 -2.80 6.14 -3.52
N LEU A 64 -2.64 5.14 -2.67
CA LEU A 64 -1.65 5.15 -1.61
C LEU A 64 -1.00 3.78 -1.44
N SER A 65 0.23 3.80 -0.96
CA SER A 65 0.98 2.63 -0.52
C SER A 65 1.68 3.00 0.77
N ILE A 66 1.46 2.22 1.81
CA ILE A 66 2.20 2.39 3.07
C ILE A 66 2.81 1.07 3.50
N GLY A 67 4.00 1.17 4.09
CA GLY A 67 4.73 0.02 4.55
C GLY A 67 6.01 0.44 5.24
N MET A 68 7.01 -0.42 5.16
CA MET A 68 8.29 -0.17 5.81
C MET A 68 9.42 -0.82 5.05
N LYS A 69 10.63 -0.31 5.26
CA LYS A 69 11.85 -1.03 4.90
C LYS A 69 11.97 -2.26 5.79
N LYS A 70 12.12 -3.41 5.16
CA LYS A 70 12.29 -4.68 5.87
C LYS A 70 13.70 -5.20 5.61
N PRO A 71 14.58 -5.25 6.63
CA PRO A 71 15.90 -5.85 6.47
C PRO A 71 15.77 -7.33 6.16
N TRP A 72 16.58 -7.81 5.22
CA TRP A 72 16.73 -9.21 4.92
C TRP A 72 18.21 -9.48 4.63
N ILE A 73 18.61 -10.74 4.61
CA ILE A 73 20.03 -11.11 4.44
C ILE A 73 20.60 -10.53 3.14
N ASN A 74 19.80 -10.50 2.07
CA ASN A 74 20.24 -10.03 0.76
C ASN A 74 20.07 -8.52 0.56
N GLY A 75 19.68 -7.76 1.59
CA GLY A 75 19.51 -6.31 1.49
C GLY A 75 18.25 -5.80 2.18
N MET A 76 17.66 -4.78 1.59
CA MET A 76 16.44 -4.14 2.09
C MET A 76 15.29 -4.43 1.14
N GLU A 77 14.14 -4.80 1.70
CA GLU A 77 12.91 -4.98 0.94
C GLU A 77 11.90 -3.89 1.30
N TYR A 78 11.01 -3.54 0.38
CA TYR A 78 9.83 -2.76 0.70
C TYR A 78 8.70 -3.73 1.08
N TYR A 79 8.34 -3.74 2.36
CA TYR A 79 7.14 -4.45 2.81
C TYR A 79 5.95 -3.51 2.68
N ILE A 80 5.03 -3.83 1.77
CA ILE A 80 3.77 -3.08 1.61
C ILE A 80 2.75 -3.66 2.58
N ASP A 81 2.31 -2.82 3.53
CA ASP A 81 1.24 -3.18 4.46
C ASP A 81 -0.13 -2.86 3.88
N GLN A 82 -0.29 -1.69 3.26
CA GLN A 82 -1.54 -1.28 2.62
C GLN A 82 -1.26 -0.69 1.25
N PHE A 83 -2.11 -1.04 0.30
CA PHE A 83 -2.05 -0.53 -1.07
C PHE A 83 -3.48 -0.42 -1.59
N CYS A 84 -3.87 0.74 -2.06
CA CYS A 84 -5.20 0.89 -2.65
C CYS A 84 -5.26 2.02 -3.67
N VAL A 85 -6.22 1.89 -4.58
CA VAL A 85 -6.59 2.88 -5.59
C VAL A 85 -8.03 3.31 -5.32
N LYS A 86 -8.31 4.58 -5.48
CA LYS A 86 -9.64 5.17 -5.31
C LYS A 86 -10.71 4.33 -6.03
N SER A 87 -11.83 4.07 -5.35
CA SER A 87 -12.82 3.09 -5.80
C SER A 87 -13.33 3.33 -7.22
N ASP A 88 -13.64 4.57 -7.56
CA ASP A 88 -14.17 4.93 -8.88
C ASP A 88 -13.12 4.96 -9.99
N LEU A 89 -11.86 4.78 -9.64
CA LEU A 89 -10.73 4.74 -10.58
C LEU A 89 -10.10 3.35 -10.72
N GLN A 90 -10.65 2.34 -10.06
CA GLN A 90 -10.17 0.97 -10.18
C GLN A 90 -10.50 0.38 -11.55
N GLY A 91 -9.72 -0.61 -11.98
CA GLY A 91 -9.93 -1.28 -13.27
C GLY A 91 -9.46 -0.48 -14.48
N LYS A 92 -8.70 0.59 -14.29
CA LYS A 92 -8.20 1.49 -15.35
C LYS A 92 -6.68 1.45 -15.52
N GLY A 93 -6.01 0.49 -14.89
CA GLY A 93 -4.55 0.37 -14.98
C GLY A 93 -3.76 1.26 -14.03
N ILE A 94 -4.43 2.05 -13.18
CA ILE A 94 -3.75 2.98 -12.27
C ILE A 94 -2.91 2.25 -11.24
N GLY A 95 -3.43 1.15 -10.67
CA GLY A 95 -2.67 0.36 -9.70
C GLY A 95 -1.39 -0.22 -10.28
N SER A 96 -1.44 -0.75 -11.50
CA SER A 96 -0.26 -1.28 -12.20
C SER A 96 0.76 -0.17 -12.48
N HIS A 97 0.29 0.99 -12.91
CA HIS A 97 1.15 2.15 -13.13
C HIS A 97 1.81 2.60 -11.83
N PHE A 98 1.04 2.69 -10.74
CA PHE A 98 1.56 3.08 -9.44
C PHE A 98 2.63 2.12 -8.93
N LEU A 99 2.41 0.80 -9.07
CA LEU A 99 3.42 -0.19 -8.70
C LEU A 99 4.74 0.01 -9.46
N LYS A 100 4.68 0.31 -10.75
CA LYS A 100 5.89 0.58 -11.54
C LYS A 100 6.63 1.82 -11.03
N LEU A 101 5.90 2.87 -10.71
CA LEU A 101 6.51 4.07 -10.13
C LEU A 101 7.16 3.78 -8.77
N ILE A 102 6.50 2.99 -7.93
CA ILE A 102 7.05 2.55 -6.65
C ILE A 102 8.34 1.75 -6.86
N GLU A 103 8.34 0.80 -7.78
CA GLU A 103 9.55 0.03 -8.08
C GLU A 103 10.73 0.92 -8.43
N TYR A 104 10.49 1.97 -9.21
CA TYR A 104 11.52 2.92 -9.57
C TYR A 104 12.03 3.69 -8.34
N GLU A 105 11.11 4.18 -7.50
CA GLU A 105 11.46 4.93 -6.30
C GLU A 105 12.24 4.10 -5.28
N ILE A 106 11.83 2.85 -5.04
CA ILE A 106 12.51 2.00 -4.07
C ILE A 106 13.91 1.59 -4.52
N GLN A 107 14.11 1.43 -5.82
CA GLN A 107 15.45 1.16 -6.37
C GLN A 107 16.41 2.32 -6.09
N ALA A 108 15.95 3.54 -6.24
CA ALA A 108 16.74 4.72 -5.91
C ALA A 108 17.11 4.77 -4.42
N GLU A 109 16.30 4.17 -3.56
CA GLU A 109 16.56 4.06 -2.12
C GLU A 109 17.23 2.73 -1.73
N LYS A 110 17.74 1.97 -2.71
CA LYS A 110 18.49 0.72 -2.53
C LYS A 110 17.66 -0.40 -1.89
N MET A 111 16.36 -0.37 -2.06
CA MET A 111 15.51 -1.53 -1.77
C MET A 111 15.45 -2.42 -3.02
N ASN A 112 15.57 -3.72 -2.83
CA ASN A 112 15.78 -4.66 -3.94
C ASN A 112 14.62 -5.63 -4.18
N ALA A 113 13.54 -5.50 -3.44
CA ALA A 113 12.35 -6.34 -3.61
C ALA A 113 11.12 -5.67 -2.98
N ILE A 114 9.95 -6.10 -3.41
CA ILE A 114 8.68 -5.76 -2.75
C ILE A 114 8.09 -7.06 -2.20
N ILE A 115 7.71 -7.07 -0.95
CA ILE A 115 7.01 -8.18 -0.31
C ILE A 115 5.69 -7.68 0.27
N LEU A 116 4.65 -8.48 0.18
CA LEU A 116 3.34 -8.14 0.74
C LEU A 116 2.52 -9.39 1.04
N ASN A 117 1.50 -9.22 1.86
CA ASN A 117 0.46 -10.22 2.09
C ASN A 117 -0.85 -9.69 1.51
N THR A 118 -1.64 -10.59 0.93
CA THR A 118 -2.99 -10.25 0.46
C THR A 118 -3.93 -11.43 0.71
N GLU A 119 -5.24 -11.18 0.60
CA GLU A 119 -6.24 -12.23 0.80
C GLU A 119 -6.27 -13.20 -0.38
N SER A 120 -6.10 -14.48 -0.09
CA SER A 120 -6.22 -15.53 -1.10
C SER A 120 -7.64 -15.56 -1.68
N GLY A 121 -7.75 -15.62 -3.00
CA GLY A 121 -9.03 -15.68 -3.70
C GLY A 121 -9.70 -14.32 -3.93
N PHE A 122 -9.15 -13.23 -3.38
CA PHE A 122 -9.66 -11.89 -3.66
C PHE A 122 -9.07 -11.36 -4.97
N PRO A 123 -9.71 -10.37 -5.60
CA PRO A 123 -9.18 -9.79 -6.86
C PRO A 123 -7.75 -9.26 -6.75
N SER A 124 -7.33 -8.85 -5.55
CA SER A 124 -5.96 -8.38 -5.30
C SER A 124 -4.90 -9.44 -5.59
N GLU A 125 -5.18 -10.71 -5.32
CA GLU A 125 -4.23 -11.79 -5.64
C GLU A 125 -3.89 -11.79 -7.12
N ASN A 126 -4.88 -11.81 -8.00
CA ASN A 126 -4.67 -11.78 -9.45
C ASN A 126 -4.00 -10.48 -9.89
N PHE A 127 -4.34 -9.36 -9.27
CA PHE A 127 -3.71 -8.07 -9.56
C PHE A 127 -2.19 -8.14 -9.33
N TYR A 128 -1.75 -8.67 -8.19
CA TYR A 128 -0.32 -8.76 -7.92
C TYR A 128 0.37 -9.77 -8.83
N LEU A 129 -0.25 -10.94 -9.07
CA LEU A 129 0.34 -11.96 -9.94
C LEU A 129 0.56 -11.43 -11.36
N LYS A 130 -0.41 -10.72 -11.93
CA LYS A 130 -0.24 -10.14 -13.27
C LYS A 130 0.78 -9.00 -13.31
N ASN A 131 1.13 -8.42 -12.17
CA ASN A 131 2.16 -7.39 -12.07
C ASN A 131 3.54 -7.94 -11.68
N GLY A 132 3.76 -9.23 -11.85
CA GLY A 132 5.06 -9.86 -11.70
C GLY A 132 5.37 -10.41 -10.31
N PHE A 133 4.43 -10.33 -9.38
CA PHE A 133 4.60 -10.94 -8.06
C PHE A 133 4.46 -12.45 -8.17
N GLN A 134 5.20 -13.16 -7.32
CA GLN A 134 5.18 -14.61 -7.23
C GLN A 134 4.72 -15.03 -5.85
N LEU A 135 3.91 -16.09 -5.78
CA LEU A 135 3.51 -16.66 -4.50
C LEU A 135 4.72 -17.29 -3.80
N VAL A 136 4.95 -16.91 -2.55
CA VAL A 136 5.94 -17.58 -1.71
C VAL A 136 5.24 -18.70 -0.95
N GLY A 137 5.39 -19.92 -1.45
CA GLY A 137 4.76 -21.10 -0.86
C GLY A 137 5.35 -21.49 0.49
N GLY A 138 4.56 -22.18 1.30
CA GLY A 138 4.98 -22.71 2.59
C GLY A 138 4.92 -21.74 3.76
N LEU A 139 4.64 -20.47 3.53
CA LEU A 139 4.50 -19.50 4.61
C LEU A 139 3.04 -19.42 5.07
N ILE A 140 2.85 -19.28 6.38
CA ILE A 140 1.53 -19.05 6.99
C ILE A 140 1.63 -17.89 7.98
N THR A 141 0.52 -17.19 8.17
CA THR A 141 0.42 -16.15 9.20
C THR A 141 -0.12 -16.76 10.47
N LEU A 142 0.56 -16.51 11.58
CA LEU A 142 0.14 -16.99 12.90
C LEU A 142 -0.03 -15.80 13.82
N ILE A 143 -1.05 -15.83 14.64
CA ILE A 143 -1.31 -14.84 15.68
C ILE A 143 -1.58 -15.53 17.01
N LYS A 144 -1.22 -14.88 18.15
CA LYS A 144 -1.42 -15.44 19.48
C LYS A 144 -2.48 -14.67 20.25
#